data_911f4d76ab29a2a672f40533bd315fd6
#
_entry.id   911f4d76ab29a2a672f40533bd315fd6
#
_cell.length_a   1.000
_cell.length_b   1.000
_cell.length_c   1.000
_cell.angle_alpha   90.00
_cell.angle_beta   90.00
_cell.angle_gamma   90.00
#
_symmetry.space_group_name_H-M   'P 1'
#
loop_
_entity.id
_entity.type
_entity.pdbx_description
1 polymer ?
#
loop_
_entity_poly.entity_id
_entity_poly.type
_entity_poly.pdbx_seq_one_letter_code
_entity_poly.pdbx_strand_id
1 'polypeptide(L)'
;MRYDWMDTYLLSKRAVTKDLQAEWNWIRYKIGDRMFAAILLDDDDRPVYINLKLEPTEGEFLRRQYADIIPGYYSDKRCWNSVMPDGEVPDELLKSLLDKSYKLVLAGFPKAKQREILGLSACGTDCAACPLLGDMCQGCNAAKGKVFHAPEGKPCPLYGCCVNRRRFATCGDCGEVPCALWRATRDPSLSDEAFEASIQTRVANLKG
;
A
#
# COMPACT_ATOMS: atom_id res chain seq x y z
N MET A 1 3.45 -19.22 -17.38
CA MET A 1 2.49 -18.31 -16.71
C MET A 1 2.10 -17.19 -17.66
N ARG A 2 0.82 -17.02 -17.90
CA ARG A 2 0.26 -15.98 -18.79
C ARG A 2 0.53 -14.54 -18.30
N TYR A 3 0.59 -14.34 -17.00
CA TYR A 3 0.71 -13.02 -16.37
C TYR A 3 2.19 -12.63 -16.15
N ASP A 4 2.94 -12.45 -17.23
CA ASP A 4 4.38 -12.09 -17.24
C ASP A 4 4.66 -10.70 -16.60
N TRP A 5 3.67 -9.80 -16.65
CA TRP A 5 3.70 -8.49 -16.03
C TRP A 5 3.67 -8.48 -14.50
N MET A 6 3.26 -9.60 -13.85
CA MET A 6 2.90 -9.62 -12.44
C MET A 6 4.06 -9.26 -11.51
N ASP A 7 5.24 -9.77 -11.77
CA ASP A 7 6.43 -9.50 -10.94
C ASP A 7 6.76 -7.99 -10.92
N THR A 8 6.87 -7.40 -12.10
CA THR A 8 7.15 -5.96 -12.24
C THR A 8 6.04 -5.12 -11.61
N TYR A 9 4.78 -5.49 -11.83
CA TYR A 9 3.62 -4.80 -11.26
C TYR A 9 3.60 -4.82 -9.74
N LEU A 10 3.86 -5.98 -9.13
CA LEU A 10 3.87 -6.09 -7.67
C LEU A 10 5.06 -5.37 -7.05
N LEU A 11 6.24 -5.45 -7.66
CA LEU A 11 7.44 -4.75 -7.18
C LEU A 11 7.38 -3.23 -7.41
N SER A 12 6.54 -2.72 -8.30
CA SER A 12 6.31 -1.28 -8.47
C SER A 12 5.51 -0.67 -7.32
N LYS A 13 4.79 -1.49 -6.53
CA LYS A 13 4.03 -1.01 -5.39
C LYS A 13 4.94 -0.61 -4.24
N ARG A 14 4.53 0.43 -3.53
CA ARG A 14 5.34 0.99 -2.44
C ARG A 14 5.58 -0.02 -1.32
N ALA A 15 6.83 -0.11 -0.86
CA ALA A 15 7.26 -0.97 0.25
C ALA A 15 7.03 -2.48 0.04
N VAL A 16 6.86 -2.92 -1.18
CA VAL A 16 6.78 -4.35 -1.49
C VAL A 16 8.17 -4.95 -1.53
N THR A 17 8.32 -6.10 -0.91
CA THR A 17 9.50 -6.97 -0.97
C THR A 17 9.12 -8.33 -1.51
N LYS A 18 10.08 -8.99 -2.16
CA LYS A 18 9.96 -10.33 -2.74
C LYS A 18 10.97 -11.25 -2.10
N ASP A 19 10.56 -12.45 -1.75
CA ASP A 19 11.48 -13.54 -1.36
C ASP A 19 10.98 -14.90 -1.85
N LEU A 20 11.88 -15.88 -1.82
CA LEU A 20 11.57 -17.30 -2.04
C LEU A 20 11.52 -18.01 -0.68
N GLN A 21 10.37 -18.60 -0.35
CA GLN A 21 10.25 -19.52 0.77
C GLN A 21 10.58 -20.92 0.27
N ALA A 22 11.83 -21.33 0.41
CA ALA A 22 12.34 -22.56 -0.17
C ALA A 22 11.64 -23.84 0.32
N GLU A 23 11.25 -23.91 1.61
CA GLU A 23 10.55 -25.08 2.19
C GLU A 23 9.21 -25.38 1.52
N TRP A 24 8.55 -24.35 0.97
CA TRP A 24 7.22 -24.46 0.34
C TRP A 24 7.28 -24.27 -1.17
N ASN A 25 8.43 -23.88 -1.69
CA ASN A 25 8.64 -23.45 -3.07
C ASN A 25 7.69 -22.32 -3.50
N TRP A 26 7.60 -21.26 -2.66
CA TRP A 26 6.71 -20.11 -2.88
C TRP A 26 7.51 -18.84 -3.08
N ILE A 27 7.28 -18.15 -4.20
CA ILE A 27 7.69 -16.75 -4.39
C ILE A 27 6.66 -15.89 -3.69
N ARG A 28 7.06 -15.20 -2.62
CA ARG A 28 6.17 -14.37 -1.81
C ARG A 28 6.38 -12.88 -2.08
N TYR A 29 5.27 -12.16 -2.16
CA TYR A 29 5.26 -10.70 -2.18
C TYR A 29 4.68 -10.21 -0.86
N LYS A 30 5.47 -9.39 -0.16
CA LYS A 30 5.16 -8.96 1.21
C LYS A 30 5.13 -7.44 1.31
N ILE A 31 4.32 -6.95 2.25
CA ILE A 31 4.35 -5.58 2.72
C ILE A 31 4.62 -5.60 4.23
N GLY A 32 5.69 -4.93 4.67
CA GLY A 32 6.25 -5.17 6.00
C GLY A 32 6.71 -6.62 6.12
N ASP A 33 6.21 -7.32 7.13
CA ASP A 33 6.47 -8.75 7.39
C ASP A 33 5.36 -9.69 6.87
N ARG A 34 4.30 -9.14 6.26
CA ARG A 34 3.10 -9.91 5.90
C ARG A 34 2.99 -10.12 4.40
N MET A 35 2.76 -11.38 4.03
CA MET A 35 2.45 -11.77 2.67
C MET A 35 1.07 -11.27 2.24
N PHE A 36 0.97 -10.69 1.04
CA PHE A 36 -0.29 -10.34 0.41
C PHE A 36 -0.52 -11.06 -0.91
N ALA A 37 0.54 -11.51 -1.57
CA ALA A 37 0.47 -12.36 -2.75
C ALA A 37 1.60 -13.39 -2.77
N ALA A 38 1.40 -14.50 -3.45
CA ALA A 38 2.45 -15.49 -3.70
C ALA A 38 2.24 -16.19 -5.03
N ILE A 39 3.34 -16.64 -5.65
CA ILE A 39 3.33 -17.61 -6.75
C ILE A 39 3.81 -18.93 -6.16
N LEU A 40 2.97 -19.95 -6.22
CA LEU A 40 3.28 -21.30 -5.78
C LEU A 40 3.88 -22.05 -6.96
N LEU A 41 5.01 -22.69 -6.74
CA LEU A 41 5.75 -23.42 -7.76
C LEU A 41 5.64 -24.94 -7.51
N ASP A 42 5.70 -25.73 -8.58
CA ASP A 42 5.87 -27.17 -8.50
C ASP A 42 7.35 -27.57 -8.31
N ASP A 43 7.64 -28.85 -8.31
CA ASP A 43 9.00 -29.40 -8.15
C ASP A 43 9.93 -29.07 -9.33
N ASP A 44 9.39 -28.62 -10.47
CA ASP A 44 10.12 -28.16 -11.65
C ASP A 44 10.21 -26.62 -11.73
N ASP A 45 9.91 -25.91 -10.63
CA ASP A 45 9.86 -24.45 -10.52
C ASP A 45 8.84 -23.77 -11.46
N ARG A 46 7.80 -24.50 -11.89
CA ARG A 46 6.73 -23.94 -12.72
C ARG A 46 5.59 -23.40 -11.85
N PRO A 47 5.05 -22.22 -12.16
CA PRO A 47 3.90 -21.66 -11.46
C PRO A 47 2.66 -22.56 -11.58
N VAL A 48 2.08 -22.94 -10.44
CA VAL A 48 0.83 -23.71 -10.34
C VAL A 48 -0.33 -22.91 -9.81
N TYR A 49 -0.08 -21.92 -8.92
CA TYR A 49 -1.10 -21.04 -8.39
C TYR A 49 -0.56 -19.65 -8.13
N ILE A 50 -1.43 -18.65 -8.27
CA ILE A 50 -1.24 -17.29 -7.78
C ILE A 50 -2.16 -17.11 -6.59
N ASN A 51 -1.60 -17.02 -5.39
CA ASN A 51 -2.37 -16.80 -4.16
C ASN A 51 -2.47 -15.32 -3.83
N LEU A 52 -3.68 -14.87 -3.45
CA LEU A 52 -3.94 -13.51 -3.03
C LEU A 52 -5.08 -13.48 -1.99
N LYS A 53 -5.11 -12.43 -1.19
CA LYS A 53 -6.06 -12.28 -0.09
C LYS A 53 -7.19 -11.34 -0.47
N LEU A 54 -8.45 -11.75 -0.23
CA LEU A 54 -9.65 -10.95 -0.48
C LEU A 54 -10.56 -10.97 0.75
N GLU A 55 -11.50 -10.03 0.78
CA GLU A 55 -12.63 -10.15 1.70
C GLU A 55 -13.43 -11.42 1.38
N PRO A 56 -13.92 -12.16 2.41
CA PRO A 56 -14.56 -13.45 2.22
C PRO A 56 -15.70 -13.44 1.20
N THR A 57 -16.58 -12.45 1.26
CA THR A 57 -17.75 -12.31 0.36
C THR A 57 -17.32 -12.06 -1.09
N GLU A 58 -16.30 -11.26 -1.32
CA GLU A 58 -15.76 -11.00 -2.65
C GLU A 58 -15.09 -12.25 -3.23
N GLY A 59 -14.27 -12.92 -2.41
CA GLY A 59 -13.63 -14.17 -2.83
C GLY A 59 -14.65 -15.23 -3.22
N GLU A 60 -15.71 -15.40 -2.43
CA GLU A 60 -16.80 -16.33 -2.73
C GLU A 60 -17.53 -15.98 -4.04
N PHE A 61 -17.83 -14.70 -4.24
CA PHE A 61 -18.47 -14.21 -5.47
C PHE A 61 -17.62 -14.49 -6.71
N LEU A 62 -16.31 -14.19 -6.65
CA LEU A 62 -15.40 -14.42 -7.77
C LEU A 62 -15.21 -15.90 -8.10
N ARG A 63 -15.15 -16.78 -7.11
CA ARG A 63 -15.08 -18.23 -7.32
C ARG A 63 -16.31 -18.82 -8.00
N ARG A 64 -17.47 -18.16 -7.89
CA ARG A 64 -18.67 -18.55 -8.63
C ARG A 64 -18.66 -18.07 -10.08
N GLN A 65 -17.95 -16.97 -10.38
CA GLN A 65 -17.88 -16.39 -11.71
C GLN A 65 -16.75 -16.95 -12.57
N TYR A 66 -15.62 -17.28 -11.96
CA TYR A 66 -14.42 -17.71 -12.64
C TYR A 66 -13.98 -19.09 -12.15
N ALA A 67 -14.03 -20.09 -13.04
CA ALA A 67 -13.58 -21.45 -12.72
C ALA A 67 -12.08 -21.50 -12.34
N ASP A 68 -11.30 -20.55 -12.84
CA ASP A 68 -9.86 -20.40 -12.57
C ASP A 68 -9.55 -19.75 -11.23
N ILE A 69 -10.55 -19.38 -10.45
CA ILE A 69 -10.39 -18.86 -9.07
C ILE A 69 -10.96 -19.89 -8.11
N ILE A 70 -10.11 -20.44 -7.26
CA ILE A 70 -10.47 -21.48 -6.28
C ILE A 70 -10.16 -21.00 -4.85
N PRO A 71 -10.70 -21.66 -3.79
CA PRO A 71 -10.26 -21.41 -2.42
C PRO A 71 -8.74 -21.58 -2.28
N GLY A 72 -8.11 -20.74 -1.46
CA GLY A 72 -6.67 -20.69 -1.31
C GLY A 72 -6.04 -22.06 -1.05
N TYR A 73 -5.17 -22.48 -1.94
CA TYR A 73 -4.42 -23.72 -1.81
C TYR A 73 -3.34 -23.54 -0.73
N TYR A 74 -3.29 -24.45 0.24
CA TYR A 74 -2.43 -24.36 1.42
C TYR A 74 -2.56 -23.06 2.26
N SER A 75 -3.70 -22.37 2.18
CA SER A 75 -3.96 -21.12 2.91
C SER A 75 -5.34 -21.12 3.56
N ASP A 76 -5.64 -20.15 4.45
CA ASP A 76 -6.99 -19.99 5.01
C ASP A 76 -8.00 -19.71 3.89
N LYS A 77 -8.83 -20.71 3.62
CA LYS A 77 -9.79 -20.73 2.49
C LYS A 77 -10.89 -19.69 2.57
N ARG A 78 -11.04 -19.01 3.71
CA ARG A 78 -12.05 -17.95 3.89
C ARG A 78 -11.64 -16.66 3.19
N CYS A 79 -10.36 -16.29 3.31
CA CYS A 79 -9.86 -15.03 2.76
C CYS A 79 -8.79 -15.19 1.69
N TRP A 80 -8.13 -16.35 1.57
CA TRP A 80 -7.17 -16.60 0.51
C TRP A 80 -7.84 -17.27 -0.69
N ASN A 81 -7.41 -16.86 -1.86
CA ASN A 81 -7.88 -17.37 -3.14
C ASN A 81 -6.66 -17.70 -4.01
N SER A 82 -6.77 -18.79 -4.76
CA SER A 82 -5.76 -19.20 -5.74
C SER A 82 -6.30 -19.00 -7.15
N VAL A 83 -5.53 -18.34 -7.99
CA VAL A 83 -5.84 -18.10 -9.41
C VAL A 83 -4.93 -18.99 -10.23
N MET A 84 -5.47 -19.65 -11.26
CA MET A 84 -4.69 -20.46 -12.21
C MET A 84 -3.75 -19.57 -13.02
N PRO A 85 -2.44 -19.87 -13.10
CA PRO A 85 -1.46 -18.98 -13.73
C PRO A 85 -1.60 -18.88 -15.26
N ASP A 86 -2.26 -19.84 -15.88
CA ASP A 86 -2.54 -19.90 -17.32
C ASP A 86 -4.05 -19.81 -17.63
N GLY A 87 -4.87 -19.42 -16.62
CA GLY A 87 -6.31 -19.29 -16.72
C GLY A 87 -6.79 -18.05 -17.51
N GLU A 88 -8.11 -17.89 -17.57
CA GLU A 88 -8.76 -16.85 -18.39
C GLU A 88 -9.14 -15.58 -17.58
N VAL A 89 -8.72 -15.46 -16.32
CA VAL A 89 -8.99 -14.27 -15.52
C VAL A 89 -8.36 -13.05 -16.22
N PRO A 90 -9.15 -12.01 -16.56
CA PRO A 90 -8.61 -10.83 -17.26
C PRO A 90 -7.49 -10.14 -16.47
N ASP A 91 -6.47 -9.65 -17.17
CA ASP A 91 -5.30 -8.98 -16.57
C ASP A 91 -5.70 -7.81 -15.66
N GLU A 92 -6.62 -6.96 -16.11
CA GLU A 92 -7.07 -5.81 -15.33
C GLU A 92 -7.86 -6.23 -14.07
N LEU A 93 -8.60 -7.33 -14.15
CA LEU A 93 -9.23 -7.90 -12.96
C LEU A 93 -8.17 -8.42 -11.99
N LEU A 94 -7.21 -9.22 -12.45
CA LEU A 94 -6.16 -9.75 -11.58
C LEU A 94 -5.34 -8.64 -10.94
N LYS A 95 -4.98 -7.57 -11.68
CA LYS A 95 -4.33 -6.38 -11.12
C LYS A 95 -5.16 -5.75 -10.00
N SER A 96 -6.46 -5.57 -10.25
CA SER A 96 -7.40 -5.04 -9.23
C SER A 96 -7.46 -5.91 -7.98
N LEU A 97 -7.47 -7.23 -8.13
CA LEU A 97 -7.49 -8.18 -7.02
C LEU A 97 -6.19 -8.15 -6.22
N LEU A 98 -5.04 -8.04 -6.88
CA LEU A 98 -3.73 -7.88 -6.26
C LEU A 98 -3.64 -6.55 -5.49
N ASP A 99 -4.21 -5.47 -6.02
CA ASP A 99 -4.31 -4.17 -5.34
C ASP A 99 -5.16 -4.25 -4.06
N LYS A 100 -6.28 -4.94 -4.15
CA LYS A 100 -7.15 -5.18 -2.99
C LYS A 100 -6.43 -6.01 -1.93
N SER A 101 -5.73 -7.06 -2.34
CA SER A 101 -4.94 -7.90 -1.45
C SER A 101 -3.86 -7.09 -0.72
N TYR A 102 -3.10 -6.26 -1.44
CA TYR A 102 -2.11 -5.35 -0.88
C TYR A 102 -2.74 -4.41 0.15
N LYS A 103 -3.85 -3.73 -0.21
CA LYS A 103 -4.56 -2.80 0.67
C LYS A 103 -5.12 -3.49 1.91
N LEU A 104 -5.69 -4.69 1.75
CA LEU A 104 -6.26 -5.47 2.85
C LEU A 104 -5.19 -5.87 3.88
N VAL A 105 -4.03 -6.32 3.41
CA VAL A 105 -2.93 -6.71 4.30
C VAL A 105 -2.31 -5.48 4.97
N LEU A 106 -2.10 -4.38 4.24
CA LEU A 106 -1.63 -3.11 4.80
C LEU A 106 -2.59 -2.58 5.87
N ALA A 107 -3.90 -2.61 5.62
CA ALA A 107 -4.92 -2.17 6.57
C ALA A 107 -4.93 -2.99 7.88
N GLY A 108 -4.42 -4.22 7.85
CA GLY A 108 -4.25 -5.07 9.04
C GLY A 108 -3.15 -4.61 10.00
N PHE A 109 -2.27 -3.67 9.62
CA PHE A 109 -1.31 -3.06 10.54
C PHE A 109 -1.92 -1.88 11.31
N PRO A 110 -1.43 -1.57 12.52
CA PRO A 110 -1.76 -0.31 13.19
C PRO A 110 -1.46 0.90 12.28
N LYS A 111 -2.30 1.91 12.29
CA LYS A 111 -2.20 3.07 11.38
C LYS A 111 -0.84 3.79 11.41
N ALA A 112 -0.22 3.88 12.59
CA ALA A 112 1.15 4.40 12.71
C ALA A 112 2.16 3.53 11.95
N LYS A 113 2.02 2.19 12.05
CA LYS A 113 2.88 1.23 11.36
C LYS A 113 2.67 1.25 9.83
N GLN A 114 1.43 1.47 9.37
CA GLN A 114 1.17 1.66 7.93
C GLN A 114 1.98 2.83 7.37
N ARG A 115 1.99 3.99 8.05
CA ARG A 115 2.78 5.16 7.62
C ARG A 115 4.29 4.88 7.64
N GLU A 116 4.76 4.18 8.67
CA GLU A 116 6.18 3.78 8.79
C GLU A 116 6.59 2.86 7.63
N ILE A 117 5.80 1.81 7.37
CA ILE A 117 6.03 0.88 6.25
C ILE A 117 6.07 1.64 4.92
N LEU A 118 5.11 2.53 4.69
CA LEU A 118 5.03 3.30 3.47
C LEU A 118 6.11 4.39 3.36
N GLY A 119 6.80 4.73 4.46
CA GLY A 119 7.74 5.86 4.50
C GLY A 119 7.07 7.22 4.24
N LEU A 120 5.75 7.30 4.44
CA LEU A 120 4.95 8.50 4.17
C LEU A 120 4.58 9.25 5.45
N SER A 121 4.51 10.57 5.35
CA SER A 121 3.82 11.38 6.33
C SER A 121 2.30 11.22 6.21
N ALA A 122 1.57 11.72 7.21
CA ALA A 122 0.10 11.72 7.16
C ALA A 122 -0.47 12.45 5.94
N CYS A 123 0.20 13.47 5.42
CA CYS A 123 -0.21 14.22 4.24
C CYS A 123 0.44 13.77 2.92
N GLY A 124 1.04 12.59 2.89
CA GLY A 124 1.61 12.02 1.66
C GLY A 124 2.97 12.57 1.24
N THR A 125 3.62 13.40 2.08
CA THR A 125 5.03 13.74 1.84
C THR A 125 5.87 12.48 1.99
N ASP A 126 6.74 12.22 1.03
CA ASP A 126 7.68 11.10 1.08
C ASP A 126 8.81 11.44 2.07
N CYS A 127 8.64 10.96 3.30
CA CYS A 127 9.66 11.15 4.33
C CYS A 127 10.90 10.27 4.05
N ALA A 128 10.74 9.11 3.43
CA ALA A 128 11.85 8.21 3.14
C ALA A 128 12.83 8.81 2.10
N ALA A 129 12.30 9.60 1.16
CA ALA A 129 13.10 10.30 0.15
C ALA A 129 13.50 11.73 0.57
N CYS A 130 13.11 12.18 1.78
CA CYS A 130 13.39 13.54 2.23
C CYS A 130 14.86 13.67 2.71
N PRO A 131 15.65 14.61 2.15
CA PRO A 131 17.06 14.78 2.54
C PRO A 131 17.23 15.27 3.98
N LEU A 132 16.18 15.81 4.59
CA LEU A 132 16.22 16.29 5.98
C LEU A 132 15.94 15.21 7.02
N LEU A 133 15.56 14.01 6.57
CA LEU A 133 15.23 12.91 7.48
C LEU A 133 16.52 12.38 8.15
N GLY A 134 16.50 12.29 9.47
CA GLY A 134 17.62 11.80 10.26
C GLY A 134 18.57 12.90 10.72
N ASP A 135 18.59 14.05 10.07
CA ASP A 135 19.43 15.21 10.44
C ASP A 135 18.59 16.29 11.14
N MET A 136 17.87 17.12 10.38
CA MET A 136 17.04 18.21 10.92
C MET A 136 15.63 17.75 11.29
N CYS A 137 15.19 16.61 10.83
CA CYS A 137 13.81 16.12 11.00
C CYS A 137 13.79 14.61 11.32
N GLN A 138 13.09 14.24 12.37
CA GLN A 138 12.85 12.83 12.70
C GLN A 138 11.64 12.23 11.93
N GLY A 139 11.03 13.01 11.05
CA GLY A 139 9.81 12.65 10.32
C GLY A 139 8.52 12.82 11.14
N CYS A 140 7.42 13.08 10.43
CA CYS A 140 6.12 13.35 11.06
C CYS A 140 5.63 12.23 11.99
N ASN A 141 5.95 10.98 11.69
CA ASN A 141 5.48 9.83 12.48
C ASN A 141 6.17 9.77 13.82
N ALA A 142 7.51 9.83 13.85
CA ALA A 142 8.30 9.81 15.08
C ALA A 142 8.05 11.06 15.94
N ALA A 143 8.05 12.24 15.31
CA ALA A 143 7.82 13.52 15.99
C ALA A 143 6.33 13.79 16.31
N LYS A 144 5.41 12.85 16.01
CA LYS A 144 3.96 13.01 16.22
C LYS A 144 3.40 14.31 15.65
N GLY A 145 3.90 14.70 14.47
CA GLY A 145 3.54 15.91 13.76
C GLY A 145 4.25 17.19 14.23
N LYS A 146 5.07 17.14 15.27
CA LYS A 146 5.84 18.29 15.77
C LYS A 146 7.17 18.39 15.01
N VAL A 147 7.10 18.76 13.75
CA VAL A 147 8.24 18.90 12.83
C VAL A 147 8.63 20.38 12.70
N PHE A 148 9.83 20.64 12.14
CA PHE A 148 10.43 21.98 12.10
C PHE A 148 9.54 23.08 11.49
N HIS A 149 8.67 22.73 10.54
CA HIS A 149 7.72 23.66 9.90
C HIS A 149 6.35 23.73 10.60
N ALA A 150 6.15 22.98 11.69
CA ALA A 150 4.92 23.04 12.47
C ALA A 150 4.95 24.23 13.45
N PRO A 151 3.77 24.77 13.87
CA PRO A 151 3.73 25.78 14.91
C PRO A 151 4.40 25.29 16.20
N GLU A 152 5.12 26.18 16.89
CA GLU A 152 5.87 25.82 18.09
C GLU A 152 5.01 25.08 19.12
N GLY A 153 5.54 23.96 19.59
CA GLY A 153 4.87 23.10 20.58
C GLY A 153 3.62 22.35 20.09
N LYS A 154 3.13 22.63 18.89
CA LYS A 154 1.90 22.03 18.33
C LYS A 154 2.21 21.10 17.15
N PRO A 155 1.40 20.09 16.88
CA PRO A 155 1.54 19.31 15.67
C PRO A 155 1.16 20.13 14.43
N CYS A 156 1.76 19.80 13.29
CA CYS A 156 1.33 20.28 11.98
C CYS A 156 -0.20 20.15 11.85
N PRO A 157 -0.93 21.17 11.35
CA PRO A 157 -2.38 21.14 11.24
C PRO A 157 -2.92 19.94 10.47
N LEU A 158 -2.23 19.51 9.42
CA LEU A 158 -2.61 18.30 8.64
C LEU A 158 -2.49 17.02 9.48
N TYR A 159 -1.40 16.87 10.24
CA TYR A 159 -1.23 15.74 11.17
C TYR A 159 -2.29 15.77 12.27
N GLY A 160 -2.55 16.93 12.86
CA GLY A 160 -3.58 17.13 13.87
C GLY A 160 -4.98 16.74 13.37
N CYS A 161 -5.32 17.13 12.14
CA CYS A 161 -6.59 16.74 11.52
C CYS A 161 -6.64 15.24 11.22
N CYS A 162 -5.69 14.74 10.44
CA CYS A 162 -5.69 13.38 9.92
C CYS A 162 -5.57 12.33 11.05
N VAL A 163 -4.53 12.46 11.87
CA VAL A 163 -4.15 11.43 12.83
C VAL A 163 -4.87 11.60 14.17
N ASN A 164 -4.84 12.82 14.73
CA ASN A 164 -5.35 13.04 16.09
C ASN A 164 -6.86 13.12 16.14
N ARG A 165 -7.49 13.81 15.18
CA ARG A 165 -8.95 14.05 15.16
C ARG A 165 -9.70 12.98 14.38
N ARG A 166 -9.34 12.75 13.09
CA ARG A 166 -10.06 11.78 12.23
C ARG A 166 -9.61 10.34 12.41
N ARG A 167 -8.49 10.10 13.07
CA ARG A 167 -7.93 8.76 13.31
C ARG A 167 -7.63 7.98 12.03
N PHE A 168 -7.30 8.67 10.95
CA PHE A 168 -6.90 8.06 9.70
C PHE A 168 -5.43 7.61 9.71
N ALA A 169 -5.07 6.65 8.86
CA ALA A 169 -3.67 6.31 8.62
C ALA A 169 -2.98 7.47 7.88
N THR A 170 -3.58 7.90 6.78
CA THR A 170 -3.11 9.03 5.98
C THR A 170 -4.29 9.88 5.53
N CYS A 171 -4.02 11.05 4.95
CA CYS A 171 -5.05 11.85 4.30
C CYS A 171 -5.69 11.13 3.12
N GLY A 172 -5.07 10.09 2.56
CA GLY A 172 -5.66 9.25 1.52
C GLY A 172 -6.96 8.55 1.94
N ASP A 173 -7.16 8.34 3.25
CA ASP A 173 -8.42 7.80 3.79
C ASP A 173 -9.56 8.85 3.84
N CYS A 174 -9.27 10.10 3.45
CA CYS A 174 -10.23 11.20 3.49
C CYS A 174 -10.75 11.53 2.09
N GLY A 175 -12.08 11.54 1.91
CA GLY A 175 -12.70 11.90 0.62
C GLY A 175 -12.54 13.37 0.20
N GLU A 176 -11.97 14.23 1.06
CA GLU A 176 -11.84 15.67 0.81
C GLU A 176 -10.43 16.11 0.35
N VAL A 177 -9.54 15.16 0.01
CA VAL A 177 -8.14 15.44 -0.37
C VAL A 177 -8.02 15.82 -1.85
N PRO A 178 -7.31 16.92 -2.19
CA PRO A 178 -6.73 17.94 -1.31
C PRO A 178 -7.79 18.91 -0.77
N CYS A 179 -7.80 19.18 0.53
CA CYS A 179 -8.76 20.04 1.18
C CYS A 179 -8.21 21.47 1.45
N ALA A 180 -9.07 22.39 1.92
CA ALA A 180 -8.66 23.75 2.24
C ALA A 180 -7.49 23.82 3.25
N LEU A 181 -7.41 22.87 4.19
CA LEU A 181 -6.31 22.82 5.16
C LEU A 181 -4.94 22.58 4.50
N TRP A 182 -4.90 21.80 3.41
CA TRP A 182 -3.66 21.61 2.64
C TRP A 182 -3.17 22.92 2.05
N ARG A 183 -4.08 23.74 1.52
CA ARG A 183 -3.77 25.04 0.96
C ARG A 183 -3.34 26.05 2.04
N ALA A 184 -3.97 25.99 3.21
CA ALA A 184 -3.62 26.84 4.35
C ALA A 184 -2.25 26.49 4.99
N THR A 185 -1.69 25.31 4.71
CA THR A 185 -0.37 24.90 5.19
C THR A 185 0.72 25.01 4.11
N ARG A 186 0.57 25.98 3.19
CA ARG A 186 1.54 26.27 2.16
C ARG A 186 2.86 26.74 2.78
N ASP A 187 3.97 26.25 2.26
CA ASP A 187 5.28 26.83 2.49
C ASP A 187 5.38 28.17 1.71
N PRO A 188 5.57 29.29 2.39
CA PRO A 188 5.60 30.60 1.73
C PRO A 188 6.80 30.79 0.79
N SER A 189 7.81 29.95 0.88
CA SER A 189 8.99 29.98 -0.04
C SER A 189 8.71 29.39 -1.42
N LEU A 190 7.60 28.64 -1.58
CA LEU A 190 7.27 28.00 -2.84
C LEU A 190 6.46 28.94 -3.77
N SER A 191 6.79 28.96 -5.06
CA SER A 191 5.92 29.55 -6.09
C SER A 191 4.57 28.84 -6.17
N ASP A 192 3.57 29.42 -6.82
CA ASP A 192 2.24 28.81 -6.98
C ASP A 192 2.36 27.48 -7.73
N GLU A 193 3.15 27.42 -8.81
CA GLU A 193 3.36 26.22 -9.61
C GLU A 193 4.06 25.12 -8.80
N ALA A 194 5.12 25.47 -8.05
CA ALA A 194 5.85 24.52 -7.22
C ALA A 194 4.97 23.95 -6.09
N PHE A 195 4.11 24.79 -5.51
CA PHE A 195 3.18 24.37 -4.48
C PHE A 195 2.11 23.42 -5.04
N GLU A 196 1.48 23.74 -6.18
CA GLU A 196 0.50 22.83 -6.83
C GLU A 196 1.16 21.52 -7.24
N ALA A 197 2.37 21.53 -7.79
CA ALA A 197 3.15 20.33 -8.10
C ALA A 197 3.38 19.47 -6.84
N SER A 198 3.70 20.11 -5.70
CA SER A 198 3.85 19.40 -4.42
C SER A 198 2.56 18.75 -3.94
N ILE A 199 1.40 19.41 -4.15
CA ILE A 199 0.09 18.82 -3.84
C ILE A 199 -0.16 17.59 -4.71
N GLN A 200 0.06 17.68 -6.03
CA GLN A 200 -0.15 16.56 -6.94
C GLN A 200 0.73 15.35 -6.57
N THR A 201 2.00 15.58 -6.28
CA THR A 201 2.93 14.54 -5.84
C THR A 201 2.45 13.85 -4.56
N ARG A 202 2.05 14.64 -3.56
CA ARG A 202 1.55 14.08 -2.28
C ARG A 202 0.24 13.32 -2.46
N VAL A 203 -0.67 13.80 -3.31
CA VAL A 203 -1.91 13.08 -3.65
C VAL A 203 -1.60 11.76 -4.36
N ALA A 204 -0.65 11.75 -5.31
CA ALA A 204 -0.21 10.53 -5.98
C ALA A 204 0.36 9.51 -4.98
N ASN A 205 1.23 9.94 -4.08
CA ASN A 205 1.79 9.09 -3.02
C ASN A 205 0.70 8.46 -2.10
N LEU A 206 -0.43 9.15 -1.90
CA LEU A 206 -1.53 8.66 -1.06
C LEU A 206 -2.45 7.67 -1.77
N LYS A 207 -2.46 7.68 -3.10
CA LYS A 207 -3.30 6.77 -3.91
C LYS A 207 -2.61 5.41 -4.13
N GLY A 208 -1.29 5.34 -3.99
CA GLY A 208 -0.46 4.14 -4.01
C GLY A 208 -0.24 3.60 -5.39
#